data_f8c92c34eb8d6e068c1a17a6cdd282cb
#
_entry.id   f8c92c34eb8d6e068c1a17a6cdd282cb
#
_cell.length_a   1.000
_cell.length_b   1.000
_cell.length_c   1.000
_cell.angle_alpha   90.00
_cell.angle_beta   90.00
_cell.angle_gamma   90.00
#
_symmetry.space_group_name_H-M   'P 1'
#
loop_
_entity.id
_entity.type
_entity.pdbx_description
1 polymer ?
#
loop_
_entity_poly.entity_id
_entity_poly.type
_entity_poly.pdbx_seq_one_letter_code
_entity_poly.pdbx_strand_id
1 'polypeptide(L)'
;MSETTDVKDVVRQKYGAAAERVAQGSGNACCGGAAASPEQWDPITSNLYDQAQAADVPAAAMLASLGCGNPTALAELKAGETVLDLGSGGGIDVLLSAKRVGPTGTAYGLDMTDPMLALAQENKRKSGLSNVHFLKGEIEHIPLPANSVDVIISNCVINLSAD
;
A
#
# COMPACT_ATOMS: atom_id res chain seq x y z
N MET A 1 29.47 -20.18 -10.09
CA MET A 1 28.85 -18.94 -10.58
C MET A 1 27.74 -18.62 -9.60
N SER A 2 27.94 -17.63 -8.70
CA SER A 2 26.93 -17.20 -7.76
C SER A 2 25.92 -16.35 -8.54
N GLU A 3 24.69 -16.84 -8.73
CA GLU A 3 23.59 -15.99 -9.18
C GLU A 3 23.35 -14.94 -8.09
N THR A 4 23.74 -13.73 -8.36
CA THR A 4 23.31 -12.57 -7.57
C THR A 4 21.81 -12.43 -7.80
N THR A 5 21.00 -13.01 -6.92
CA THR A 5 19.55 -12.81 -6.94
C THR A 5 19.29 -11.31 -6.76
N ASP A 6 18.66 -10.69 -7.74
CA ASP A 6 18.31 -9.28 -7.68
C ASP A 6 17.36 -9.06 -6.48
N VAL A 7 17.69 -8.10 -5.63
CA VAL A 7 16.87 -7.74 -4.44
C VAL A 7 15.43 -7.46 -4.86
N LYS A 8 15.23 -6.80 -6.00
CA LYS A 8 13.91 -6.51 -6.57
C LYS A 8 13.10 -7.78 -6.86
N ASP A 9 13.74 -8.83 -7.36
CA ASP A 9 13.05 -10.10 -7.66
C ASP A 9 12.63 -10.82 -6.37
N VAL A 10 13.45 -10.79 -5.33
CA VAL A 10 13.10 -11.32 -4.01
C VAL A 10 11.92 -10.55 -3.41
N VAL A 11 11.95 -9.22 -3.52
CA VAL A 11 10.87 -8.36 -3.03
C VAL A 11 9.58 -8.66 -3.79
N ARG A 12 9.62 -8.72 -5.14
CA ARG A 12 8.46 -9.07 -5.96
C ARG A 12 7.84 -10.40 -5.57
N GLN A 13 8.65 -11.43 -5.38
CA GLN A 13 8.17 -12.76 -4.97
C GLN A 13 7.50 -12.74 -3.61
N LYS A 14 8.13 -12.12 -2.61
CA LYS A 14 7.59 -12.10 -1.23
C LYS A 14 6.28 -11.31 -1.15
N TYR A 15 6.24 -10.14 -1.74
CA TYR A 15 5.05 -9.27 -1.69
C TYR A 15 3.93 -9.80 -2.59
N GLY A 16 4.25 -10.38 -3.75
CA GLY A 16 3.28 -11.06 -4.60
C GLY A 16 2.60 -12.24 -3.88
N ALA A 17 3.38 -13.11 -3.24
CA ALA A 17 2.85 -14.21 -2.44
C ALA A 17 2.03 -13.73 -1.22
N ALA A 18 2.35 -12.57 -0.67
CA ALA A 18 1.58 -11.96 0.41
C ALA A 18 0.19 -11.52 -0.09
N ALA A 19 0.13 -10.83 -1.23
CA ALA A 19 -1.12 -10.39 -1.84
C ALA A 19 -2.04 -11.57 -2.19
N GLU A 20 -1.48 -12.65 -2.75
CA GLU A 20 -2.24 -13.86 -3.07
C GLU A 20 -2.87 -14.51 -1.84
N ARG A 21 -2.13 -14.57 -0.72
CA ARG A 21 -2.65 -15.09 0.56
C ARG A 21 -3.82 -14.25 1.07
N VAL A 22 -3.70 -12.93 1.03
CA VAL A 22 -4.79 -12.03 1.44
C VAL A 22 -6.01 -12.19 0.53
N ALA A 23 -5.81 -12.33 -0.79
CA ALA A 23 -6.90 -12.58 -1.73
C ALA A 23 -7.63 -13.90 -1.46
N GLN A 24 -6.93 -14.91 -0.86
CA GLN A 24 -7.50 -16.19 -0.44
C GLN A 24 -8.11 -16.16 0.98
N GLY A 25 -8.16 -14.98 1.62
CA GLY A 25 -8.73 -14.79 2.96
C GLY A 25 -7.82 -15.19 4.11
N SER A 26 -6.52 -15.37 3.86
CA SER A 26 -5.51 -15.66 4.90
C SER A 26 -4.80 -14.36 5.28
N GLY A 27 -4.74 -14.05 6.58
CA GLY A 27 -4.00 -12.88 7.09
C GLY A 27 -2.49 -13.02 6.87
N ASN A 28 -1.79 -11.90 6.75
CA ASN A 28 -0.33 -11.83 6.61
C ASN A 28 0.34 -11.57 7.97
N ALA A 29 1.33 -12.42 8.30
CA ALA A 29 2.32 -12.06 9.31
C ALA A 29 3.57 -11.52 8.60
N CYS A 30 4.01 -10.33 8.94
CA CYS A 30 5.17 -9.65 8.37
C CYS A 30 6.49 -10.40 8.64
N CYS A 31 6.57 -11.22 9.68
CA CYS A 31 7.77 -11.96 10.09
C CYS A 31 7.44 -13.44 10.26
N GLY A 32 7.59 -14.24 9.20
CA GLY A 32 7.89 -15.69 9.22
C GLY A 32 7.13 -16.65 10.15
N GLY A 33 6.00 -16.26 10.72
CA GLY A 33 5.18 -17.10 11.59
C GLY A 33 4.04 -17.79 10.84
N ALA A 34 3.71 -19.00 11.23
CA ALA A 34 2.58 -19.77 10.69
C ALA A 34 1.29 -18.96 10.74
N ALA A 35 0.41 -19.20 9.74
CA ALA A 35 -0.88 -18.54 9.59
C ALA A 35 -1.58 -18.30 10.93
N ALA A 36 -1.60 -17.04 11.35
CA ALA A 36 -2.36 -16.64 12.51
C ALA A 36 -3.84 -16.68 12.16
N SER A 37 -4.65 -17.23 13.07
CA SER A 37 -6.11 -17.12 13.01
C SER A 37 -6.53 -15.65 12.97
N PRO A 38 -7.74 -15.31 12.50
CA PRO A 38 -8.22 -13.92 12.43
C PRO A 38 -8.16 -13.15 13.76
N GLU A 39 -7.91 -13.85 14.86
CA GLU A 39 -7.81 -13.30 16.21
C GLU A 39 -6.36 -12.98 16.66
N GLN A 40 -5.36 -13.38 15.90
CA GLN A 40 -3.95 -13.09 16.19
C GLN A 40 -3.45 -11.95 15.29
N TRP A 41 -3.78 -10.74 15.68
CA TRP A 41 -3.26 -9.51 15.07
C TRP A 41 -1.76 -9.40 15.37
N ASP A 42 -0.99 -9.09 14.34
CA ASP A 42 0.42 -8.74 14.51
C ASP A 42 0.52 -7.48 15.40
N PRO A 43 1.18 -7.54 16.57
CA PRO A 43 1.26 -6.41 17.49
C PRO A 43 1.96 -5.19 16.89
N ILE A 44 2.69 -5.33 15.80
CA ILE A 44 3.37 -4.22 15.12
C ILE A 44 2.42 -3.49 14.17
N THR A 45 1.56 -4.21 13.43
CA THR A 45 0.71 -3.61 12.41
C THR A 45 -0.73 -3.35 12.89
N SER A 46 -1.17 -4.00 13.96
CA SER A 46 -2.56 -3.93 14.43
C SER A 46 -3.00 -2.57 14.98
N ASN A 47 -2.07 -1.73 15.43
CA ASN A 47 -2.34 -0.44 16.05
C ASN A 47 -1.91 0.77 15.20
N LEU A 48 -1.52 0.54 13.94
CA LEU A 48 -1.03 1.62 13.06
C LEU A 48 -2.15 2.56 12.62
N TYR A 49 -3.37 2.04 12.51
CA TYR A 49 -4.55 2.80 12.07
C TYR A 49 -5.57 2.81 13.19
N ASP A 50 -6.15 3.97 13.47
CA ASP A 50 -7.21 4.07 14.47
C ASP A 50 -8.52 3.41 13.97
N GLN A 51 -9.48 3.22 14.90
CA GLN A 51 -10.74 2.55 14.58
C GLN A 51 -11.57 3.30 13.52
N ALA A 52 -11.45 4.62 13.45
CA ALA A 52 -12.14 5.41 12.44
C ALA A 52 -11.51 5.22 11.07
N GLN A 53 -10.17 5.20 10.98
CA GLN A 53 -9.44 4.90 9.75
C GLN A 53 -9.67 3.46 9.28
N ALA A 54 -9.70 2.50 10.21
CA ALA A 54 -9.99 1.09 9.91
C ALA A 54 -11.42 0.88 9.39
N ALA A 55 -12.40 1.60 9.92
CA ALA A 55 -13.79 1.56 9.45
C ALA A 55 -13.95 2.19 8.05
N ASP A 56 -13.01 3.02 7.67
CA ASP A 56 -13.04 3.80 6.45
C ASP A 56 -12.48 3.08 5.22
N VAL A 57 -11.84 1.93 5.39
CA VAL A 57 -11.20 1.18 4.30
C VAL A 57 -11.64 -0.29 4.31
N PRO A 58 -11.61 -0.97 3.14
CA PRO A 58 -11.92 -2.40 3.10
C PRO A 58 -10.97 -3.22 4.00
N ALA A 59 -11.51 -4.22 4.71
CA ALA A 59 -10.72 -5.10 5.59
C ALA A 59 -9.53 -5.75 4.88
N ALA A 60 -9.68 -6.08 3.58
CA ALA A 60 -8.60 -6.64 2.77
C ALA A 60 -7.43 -5.66 2.57
N ALA A 61 -7.68 -4.34 2.56
CA ALA A 61 -6.61 -3.34 2.51
C ALA A 61 -5.82 -3.32 3.82
N MET A 62 -6.51 -3.44 4.96
CA MET A 62 -5.87 -3.55 6.28
C MET A 62 -4.99 -4.81 6.39
N LEU A 63 -5.52 -5.96 5.97
CA LEU A 63 -4.80 -7.24 6.01
C LEU A 63 -3.59 -7.28 5.08
N ALA A 64 -3.58 -6.49 4.02
CA ALA A 64 -2.45 -6.38 3.09
C ALA A 64 -1.41 -5.33 3.52
N SER A 65 -1.65 -4.60 4.61
CA SER A 65 -0.68 -3.64 5.13
C SER A 65 0.51 -4.38 5.72
N LEU A 66 1.65 -4.22 5.09
CA LEU A 66 2.96 -4.73 5.55
C LEU A 66 3.86 -3.59 6.04
N GLY A 67 3.32 -2.38 6.13
CA GLY A 67 4.02 -1.19 6.57
C GLY A 67 4.24 -1.17 8.09
N CYS A 68 5.23 -0.40 8.51
CA CYS A 68 5.63 -0.23 9.92
C CYS A 68 5.17 1.12 10.51
N GLY A 69 4.35 1.88 9.78
CA GLY A 69 3.88 3.20 10.17
C GLY A 69 2.54 3.57 9.55
N ASN A 70 2.02 4.72 9.95
CA ASN A 70 0.84 5.34 9.35
C ASN A 70 1.23 6.70 8.75
N PRO A 71 1.71 6.72 7.48
CA PRO A 71 2.16 7.95 6.86
C PRO A 71 1.04 8.96 6.68
N THR A 72 -0.21 8.50 6.51
CA THR A 72 -1.36 9.39 6.36
C THR A 72 -1.74 10.09 7.65
N ALA A 73 -1.37 9.55 8.83
CA ALA A 73 -1.57 10.23 10.11
C ALA A 73 -0.58 11.38 10.31
N LEU A 74 0.62 11.25 9.74
CA LEU A 74 1.70 12.23 9.86
C LEU A 74 1.64 13.31 8.77
N ALA A 75 1.09 12.99 7.61
CA ALA A 75 0.96 13.94 6.50
C ALA A 75 -0.21 14.91 6.74
N GLU A 76 0.06 16.21 6.70
CA GLU A 76 -0.97 17.26 6.72
C GLU A 76 -1.60 17.42 5.32
N LEU A 77 -2.35 16.41 4.87
CA LEU A 77 -3.00 16.43 3.57
C LEU A 77 -4.15 17.45 3.55
N LYS A 78 -4.18 18.29 2.53
CA LYS A 78 -5.19 19.34 2.32
C LYS A 78 -6.16 18.96 1.20
N ALA A 79 -7.37 19.49 1.29
CA ALA A 79 -8.36 19.30 0.24
C ALA A 79 -7.85 19.80 -1.12
N GLY A 80 -8.01 19.00 -2.16
CA GLY A 80 -7.60 19.31 -3.54
C GLY A 80 -6.16 18.92 -3.89
N GLU A 81 -5.34 18.48 -2.93
CA GLU A 81 -3.97 18.04 -3.21
C GLU A 81 -3.91 16.73 -4.00
N THR A 82 -2.84 16.56 -4.75
CA THR A 82 -2.46 15.33 -5.43
C THR A 82 -1.40 14.60 -4.61
N VAL A 83 -1.70 13.39 -4.16
CA VAL A 83 -0.84 12.56 -3.31
C VAL A 83 -0.33 11.35 -4.10
N LEU A 84 0.94 10.99 -3.91
CA LEU A 84 1.53 9.76 -4.43
C LEU A 84 2.04 8.92 -3.28
N ASP A 85 1.59 7.66 -3.20
CA ASP A 85 2.10 6.64 -2.29
C ASP A 85 3.06 5.70 -3.04
N LEU A 86 4.32 5.65 -2.58
CA LEU A 86 5.35 4.80 -3.15
C LEU A 86 5.35 3.43 -2.47
N GLY A 87 5.12 2.38 -3.25
CA GLY A 87 4.96 1.01 -2.77
C GLY A 87 3.62 0.81 -2.05
N SER A 88 2.55 1.22 -2.71
CA SER A 88 1.21 1.30 -2.13
C SER A 88 0.59 -0.04 -1.71
N GLY A 89 1.16 -1.18 -2.12
CA GLY A 89 0.66 -2.50 -1.77
C GLY A 89 -0.84 -2.66 -2.03
N GLY A 90 -1.59 -3.11 -1.03
CA GLY A 90 -3.06 -3.25 -1.10
C GLY A 90 -3.85 -1.94 -1.13
N GLY A 91 -3.16 -0.79 -1.10
CA GLY A 91 -3.73 0.55 -1.33
C GLY A 91 -4.34 1.23 -0.12
N ILE A 92 -4.06 0.80 1.12
CA ILE A 92 -4.67 1.38 2.33
C ILE A 92 -4.38 2.87 2.45
N ASP A 93 -3.10 3.27 2.35
CA ASP A 93 -2.69 4.66 2.52
C ASP A 93 -3.19 5.56 1.37
N VAL A 94 -3.34 4.99 0.16
CA VAL A 94 -3.93 5.67 -1.00
C VAL A 94 -5.42 5.96 -0.76
N LEU A 95 -6.18 4.98 -0.26
CA LEU A 95 -7.61 5.15 0.04
C LEU A 95 -7.84 6.18 1.15
N LEU A 96 -7.03 6.13 2.21
CA LEU A 96 -7.08 7.12 3.29
C LEU A 96 -6.71 8.52 2.79
N SER A 97 -5.66 8.63 1.96
CA SER A 97 -5.26 9.89 1.34
C SER A 97 -6.36 10.47 0.46
N ALA A 98 -6.97 9.63 -0.38
CA ALA A 98 -8.07 10.05 -1.27
C ALA A 98 -9.27 10.64 -0.51
N LYS A 99 -9.60 10.06 0.65
CA LYS A 99 -10.65 10.60 1.53
C LYS A 99 -10.26 11.95 2.10
N ARG A 100 -9.01 12.11 2.55
CA ARG A 100 -8.53 13.35 3.16
C ARG A 100 -8.47 14.50 2.16
N VAL A 101 -7.95 14.26 0.95
CA VAL A 101 -7.88 15.30 -0.08
C VAL A 101 -9.23 15.60 -0.71
N GLY A 102 -10.22 14.75 -0.48
CA GLY A 102 -11.59 14.94 -0.94
C GLY A 102 -11.77 14.81 -2.45
N PRO A 103 -12.98 15.09 -2.96
CA PRO A 103 -13.34 14.83 -4.36
C PRO A 103 -12.62 15.71 -5.38
N THR A 104 -12.01 16.81 -4.95
CA THR A 104 -11.21 17.72 -5.81
C THR A 104 -9.73 17.38 -5.83
N GLY A 105 -9.27 16.53 -4.91
CA GLY A 105 -7.92 16.00 -4.88
C GLY A 105 -7.81 14.64 -5.56
N THR A 106 -6.58 14.14 -5.70
CA THR A 106 -6.30 12.85 -6.34
C THR A 106 -5.28 12.08 -5.52
N ALA A 107 -5.45 10.76 -5.38
CA ALA A 107 -4.47 9.89 -4.77
C ALA A 107 -3.99 8.82 -5.77
N TYR A 108 -2.67 8.77 -5.95
CA TYR A 108 -1.99 7.76 -6.75
C TYR A 108 -1.30 6.75 -5.84
N GLY A 109 -1.38 5.48 -6.20
CA GLY A 109 -0.58 4.41 -5.60
C GLY A 109 0.32 3.79 -6.65
N LEU A 110 1.61 3.72 -6.36
CA LEU A 110 2.60 3.06 -7.21
C LEU A 110 3.03 1.73 -6.58
N ASP A 111 2.95 0.64 -7.33
CA ASP A 111 3.48 -0.65 -6.93
C ASP A 111 4.06 -1.39 -8.13
N MET A 112 5.10 -2.19 -7.91
CA MET A 112 5.77 -2.95 -8.96
C MET A 112 5.17 -4.34 -9.19
N THR A 113 4.26 -4.80 -8.30
CA THR A 113 3.74 -6.17 -8.30
C THR A 113 2.30 -6.23 -8.80
N ASP A 114 2.03 -7.09 -9.78
CA ASP A 114 0.67 -7.28 -10.31
C ASP A 114 -0.32 -7.80 -9.26
N PRO A 115 0.04 -8.75 -8.37
CA PRO A 115 -0.89 -9.22 -7.33
C PRO A 115 -1.32 -8.12 -6.35
N MET A 116 -0.40 -7.22 -5.94
CA MET A 116 -0.74 -6.09 -5.07
C MET A 116 -1.64 -5.09 -5.79
N LEU A 117 -1.33 -4.76 -7.04
CA LEU A 117 -2.18 -3.87 -7.85
C LEU A 117 -3.58 -4.44 -8.06
N ALA A 118 -3.71 -5.73 -8.31
CA ALA A 118 -5.02 -6.39 -8.43
C ALA A 118 -5.83 -6.26 -7.13
N LEU A 119 -5.20 -6.50 -5.97
CA LEU A 119 -5.81 -6.32 -4.67
C LEU A 119 -6.20 -4.87 -4.39
N ALA A 120 -5.31 -3.92 -4.73
CA ALA A 120 -5.56 -2.48 -4.58
C ALA A 120 -6.75 -2.02 -5.44
N GLN A 121 -6.86 -2.49 -6.68
CA GLN A 121 -8.00 -2.20 -7.56
C GLN A 121 -9.31 -2.75 -7.00
N GLU A 122 -9.30 -3.95 -6.45
CA GLU A 122 -10.49 -4.52 -5.79
C GLU A 122 -10.89 -3.72 -4.54
N ASN A 123 -9.90 -3.27 -3.74
CA ASN A 123 -10.14 -2.42 -2.58
C ASN A 123 -10.70 -1.04 -3.00
N LYS A 124 -10.17 -0.45 -4.07
CA LYS A 124 -10.74 0.76 -4.68
C LYS A 124 -12.20 0.56 -5.06
N ARG A 125 -12.51 -0.54 -5.77
CA ARG A 125 -13.89 -0.85 -6.16
C ARG A 125 -14.83 -0.94 -4.95
N LYS A 126 -14.38 -1.60 -3.87
CA LYS A 126 -15.16 -1.74 -2.62
C LYS A 126 -15.33 -0.42 -1.87
N SER A 127 -14.34 0.47 -1.92
CA SER A 127 -14.40 1.77 -1.25
C SER A 127 -15.34 2.77 -1.94
N GLY A 128 -15.65 2.59 -3.22
CA GLY A 128 -16.46 3.52 -4.00
C GLY A 128 -15.78 4.85 -4.34
N LEU A 129 -14.49 5.00 -4.02
CA LEU A 129 -13.74 6.23 -4.29
C LEU A 129 -13.39 6.36 -5.77
N SER A 130 -13.67 7.50 -6.38
CA SER A 130 -13.41 7.79 -7.80
C SER A 130 -12.07 8.48 -8.02
N ASN A 131 -11.52 9.14 -7.01
CA ASN A 131 -10.29 9.95 -7.06
C ASN A 131 -9.02 9.16 -6.71
N VAL A 132 -9.02 7.85 -6.90
CA VAL A 132 -7.92 6.93 -6.65
C VAL A 132 -7.42 6.34 -7.97
N HIS A 133 -6.10 6.27 -8.16
CA HIS A 133 -5.47 5.67 -9.32
C HIS A 133 -4.28 4.81 -8.89
N PHE A 134 -4.22 3.58 -9.40
CA PHE A 134 -3.09 2.69 -9.18
C PHE A 134 -2.25 2.56 -10.44
N LEU A 135 -0.94 2.71 -10.29
CA LEU A 135 0.06 2.72 -11.35
C LEU A 135 1.02 1.55 -11.14
N LYS A 136 1.36 0.86 -12.23
CA LYS A 136 2.44 -0.12 -12.20
C LYS A 136 3.76 0.55 -12.53
N GLY A 137 4.73 0.40 -11.64
CA GLY A 137 6.06 0.98 -11.84
C GLY A 137 6.97 0.73 -10.64
N GLU A 138 8.22 1.08 -10.82
CA GLU A 138 9.24 1.08 -9.78
C GLU A 138 9.42 2.49 -9.22
N ILE A 139 9.84 2.61 -7.97
CA ILE A 139 10.01 3.92 -7.31
C ILE A 139 11.11 4.77 -7.94
N GLU A 140 12.06 4.14 -8.62
CA GLU A 140 13.13 4.78 -9.39
C GLU A 140 12.64 5.34 -10.75
N HIS A 141 11.47 4.88 -11.22
CA HIS A 141 10.91 5.26 -12.53
C HIS A 141 9.40 5.49 -12.42
N ILE A 142 9.03 6.58 -11.77
CA ILE A 142 7.63 6.94 -11.53
C ILE A 142 6.95 7.33 -12.84
N PRO A 143 5.86 6.67 -13.27
CA PRO A 143 5.19 6.93 -14.54
C PRO A 143 4.22 8.13 -14.46
N LEU A 144 4.67 9.23 -13.87
CA LEU A 144 3.94 10.49 -13.77
C LEU A 144 4.80 11.63 -14.30
N PRO A 145 4.20 12.70 -14.84
CA PRO A 145 4.93 13.90 -15.24
C PRO A 145 5.67 14.54 -14.06
N ALA A 146 6.77 15.20 -14.33
CA ALA A 146 7.45 16.00 -13.31
C ALA A 146 6.52 17.08 -12.75
N ASN A 147 6.63 17.36 -11.46
CA ASN A 147 5.83 18.38 -10.74
C ASN A 147 4.31 18.16 -10.81
N SER A 148 3.86 16.91 -10.90
CA SER A 148 2.43 16.56 -10.99
C SER A 148 1.81 16.13 -9.67
N VAL A 149 2.58 16.06 -8.58
CA VAL A 149 2.11 15.70 -7.24
C VAL A 149 2.53 16.74 -6.22
N ASP A 150 1.68 16.97 -5.21
CA ASP A 150 1.91 17.91 -4.13
C ASP A 150 2.59 17.25 -2.94
N VAL A 151 2.21 16.01 -2.64
CA VAL A 151 2.71 15.24 -1.49
C VAL A 151 3.10 13.83 -1.91
N ILE A 152 4.25 13.36 -1.45
CA ILE A 152 4.68 11.96 -1.58
C ILE A 152 4.70 11.34 -0.19
N ILE A 153 4.08 10.17 -0.06
CA ILE A 153 4.15 9.32 1.12
C ILE A 153 4.79 7.99 0.77
N SER A 154 5.36 7.33 1.75
CA SER A 154 5.94 5.99 1.60
C SER A 154 5.99 5.27 2.93
N ASN A 155 5.66 4.00 2.94
CA ASN A 155 5.64 3.16 4.14
C ASN A 155 6.50 1.92 3.94
N CYS A 156 7.71 1.91 4.52
CA CYS A 156 8.67 0.79 4.52
C CYS A 156 9.10 0.27 3.13
N VAL A 157 9.17 1.13 2.11
CA VAL A 157 9.50 0.73 0.73
C VAL A 157 10.83 1.30 0.24
N ILE A 158 11.16 2.55 0.60
CA ILE A 158 12.38 3.23 0.11
C ILE A 158 13.64 2.43 0.46
N ASN A 159 13.67 1.78 1.62
CA ASN A 159 14.78 0.93 2.06
C ASN A 159 14.90 -0.40 1.29
N LEU A 160 13.96 -0.72 0.42
CA LEU A 160 13.98 -1.90 -0.45
C LEU A 160 14.46 -1.56 -1.86
N SER A 161 14.66 -0.27 -2.18
CA SER A 161 15.28 0.16 -3.42
C SER A 161 16.76 -0.23 -3.45
N ALA A 162 17.23 -0.62 -4.62
CA ALA A 162 18.64 -0.96 -4.86
C ALA A 162 19.49 0.26 -5.24
N ASP A 163 18.88 1.42 -5.47
CA ASP A 163 19.51 2.69 -5.89
C ASP A 163 19.16 3.82 -4.93
#